data_a599639f5c32754a3f8e571203543b3b
#
_entry.id   a599639f5c32754a3f8e571203543b3b
#
_cell.length_a   1.000
_cell.length_b   1.000
_cell.length_c   1.000
_cell.angle_alpha   90.00
_cell.angle_beta   90.00
_cell.angle_gamma   90.00
#
_symmetry.space_group_name_H-M   'P 1'
#
loop_
_entity.id
_entity.type
_entity.pdbx_description
1 polymer ?
#
loop_
_entity_poly.entity_id
_entity_poly.type
_entity_poly.pdbx_seq_one_letter_code
_entity_poly.pdbx_strand_id
1 'polypeptide(L)'
;QLYVIFLVGNCLMANTGYDFIIVGAGSAGSVLANRLSESGKYTVLCLEAGVANSNLFWSRIPAGVGKLIDNPKYNWCYSCEPDEGTGQRRIEVPRGKMLGGSSSINGMVFTRGQAEDYDHWAQLGNKGWSFQDVLPYFKKMENYDGGSDELRGRDGPLPVTDSAKLSPLFDTLIKSSTAIGIKYNADYNGADQEGIAMTQATILKGRRQSTAYCYLEPAKARPNLTVLTD
;
A
#
# COMPACT_ATOMS: atom_id res chain seq x y z
N GLN A 1 11.08 2.35 -7.59
CA GLN A 1 11.87 1.29 -8.23
C GLN A 1 12.33 0.35 -7.13
N LEU A 2 11.79 -0.88 -7.12
CA LEU A 2 12.11 -1.89 -6.12
C LEU A 2 13.28 -2.70 -6.65
N TYR A 3 14.44 -2.59 -6.03
CA TYR A 3 15.55 -3.49 -6.30
C TYR A 3 15.64 -4.49 -5.15
N VAL A 4 15.32 -5.75 -5.42
CA VAL A 4 15.66 -6.87 -4.54
C VAL A 4 16.97 -7.41 -5.08
N ILE A 5 18.06 -7.18 -4.39
CA ILE A 5 19.37 -7.72 -4.77
C ILE A 5 19.58 -8.99 -3.95
N PHE A 6 19.64 -10.14 -4.64
CA PHE A 6 20.09 -11.41 -4.06
C PHE A 6 21.62 -11.46 -4.12
N LEU A 7 22.28 -11.40 -2.98
CA LEU A 7 23.70 -11.73 -2.87
C LEU A 7 23.84 -13.09 -2.18
N VAL A 8 24.18 -14.11 -2.94
CA VAL A 8 24.64 -15.39 -2.42
C VAL A 8 26.17 -15.40 -2.49
N GLY A 9 26.81 -15.20 -1.37
CA GLY A 9 28.27 -15.25 -1.25
C GLY A 9 28.69 -16.07 -0.06
N ASN A 10 29.18 -17.29 -0.29
CA ASN A 10 29.92 -18.07 0.71
C ASN A 10 31.31 -17.47 0.87
N CYS A 11 31.54 -16.71 1.91
CA CYS A 11 32.89 -16.38 2.40
C CYS A 11 32.98 -16.69 3.89
N LEU A 12 33.90 -17.54 4.27
CA LEU A 12 34.22 -17.91 5.65
C LEU A 12 34.94 -16.75 6.38
N MET A 13 34.15 -15.74 6.74
CA MET A 13 34.49 -14.74 7.73
C MET A 13 33.32 -14.66 8.70
N ALA A 14 33.54 -14.29 9.96
CA ALA A 14 32.52 -14.22 11.00
C ALA A 14 31.24 -13.63 10.42
N ASN A 15 30.13 -14.36 10.54
CA ASN A 15 28.86 -14.15 9.82
C ASN A 15 28.24 -12.81 10.18
N THR A 16 28.69 -11.74 9.51
CA THR A 16 28.13 -10.37 9.58
C THR A 16 27.23 -10.07 8.39
N GLY A 17 26.88 -11.09 7.58
CA GLY A 17 26.05 -10.96 6.40
C GLY A 17 24.56 -11.12 6.71
N TYR A 18 23.72 -10.53 5.84
CA TYR A 18 22.28 -10.76 5.82
C TYR A 18 21.92 -11.68 4.66
N ASP A 19 20.91 -12.55 4.88
CA ASP A 19 20.38 -13.40 3.81
C ASP A 19 19.59 -12.55 2.79
N PHE A 20 18.93 -11.48 3.26
CA PHE A 20 18.19 -10.56 2.41
C PHE A 20 18.49 -9.10 2.77
N ILE A 21 18.68 -8.29 1.75
CA ILE A 21 18.79 -6.83 1.87
C ILE A 21 17.62 -6.21 1.07
N ILE A 22 16.78 -5.46 1.75
CA ILE A 22 15.63 -4.75 1.18
C ILE A 22 15.98 -3.26 1.10
N VAL A 23 15.99 -2.71 -0.10
CA VAL A 23 16.25 -1.29 -0.33
C VAL A 23 14.94 -0.54 -0.48
N GLY A 24 14.60 0.26 0.51
CA GLY A 24 13.36 1.01 0.65
C GLY A 24 12.33 0.29 1.52
N ALA A 25 11.98 0.86 2.67
CA ALA A 25 10.90 0.41 3.55
C ALA A 25 9.54 1.02 3.17
N GLY A 26 9.29 1.17 1.88
CA GLY A 26 8.00 1.61 1.34
C GLY A 26 6.91 0.55 1.45
N SER A 27 5.84 0.68 0.65
CA SER A 27 4.69 -0.23 0.70
C SER A 27 5.08 -1.69 0.52
N ALA A 28 5.90 -2.01 -0.49
CA ALA A 28 6.34 -3.37 -0.75
C ALA A 28 7.45 -3.83 0.20
N GLY A 29 8.44 -2.96 0.47
CA GLY A 29 9.58 -3.31 1.33
C GLY A 29 9.17 -3.61 2.77
N SER A 30 8.20 -2.89 3.32
CA SER A 30 7.63 -3.19 4.65
C SER A 30 6.98 -4.58 4.71
N VAL A 31 6.29 -4.99 3.65
CA VAL A 31 5.69 -6.33 3.54
C VAL A 31 6.78 -7.39 3.44
N LEU A 32 7.78 -7.19 2.57
CA LEU A 32 8.90 -8.11 2.42
C LEU A 32 9.69 -8.27 3.73
N ALA A 33 10.01 -7.17 4.41
CA ALA A 33 10.71 -7.20 5.68
C ALA A 33 9.96 -8.04 6.74
N ASN A 34 8.63 -7.87 6.81
CA ASN A 34 7.79 -8.67 7.68
C ASN A 34 7.82 -10.16 7.30
N ARG A 35 7.53 -10.48 6.02
CA ARG A 35 7.32 -11.86 5.59
C ARG A 35 8.61 -12.67 5.55
N LEU A 36 9.72 -12.09 5.10
CA LEU A 36 11.01 -12.79 5.06
C LEU A 36 11.58 -13.06 6.45
N SER A 37 11.31 -12.17 7.42
CA SER A 37 11.76 -12.37 8.80
C SER A 37 10.84 -13.25 9.65
N GLU A 38 9.62 -13.57 9.18
CA GLU A 38 8.56 -14.22 9.97
C GLU A 38 8.97 -15.62 10.49
N SER A 39 9.66 -16.39 9.67
CA SER A 39 10.06 -17.77 10.02
C SER A 39 11.24 -17.84 10.99
N GLY A 40 11.96 -16.75 11.23
CA GLY A 40 13.21 -16.73 11.97
C GLY A 40 14.42 -17.38 11.27
N LYS A 41 14.21 -17.97 10.08
CA LYS A 41 15.28 -18.71 9.34
C LYS A 41 16.26 -17.77 8.63
N TYR A 42 15.81 -16.59 8.25
CA TYR A 42 16.58 -15.64 7.45
C TYR A 42 16.86 -14.38 8.24
N THR A 43 18.06 -13.85 8.11
CA THR A 43 18.45 -12.53 8.58
C THR A 43 18.12 -11.49 7.52
N VAL A 44 17.42 -10.43 7.89
CA VAL A 44 16.89 -9.43 6.95
C VAL A 44 17.37 -8.04 7.35
N LEU A 45 17.99 -7.33 6.41
CA LEU A 45 18.29 -5.92 6.52
C LEU A 45 17.31 -5.12 5.66
N CYS A 46 16.62 -4.15 6.24
CA CYS A 46 15.77 -3.21 5.54
C CYS A 46 16.35 -1.79 5.67
N LEU A 47 16.67 -1.18 4.53
CA LEU A 47 17.25 0.15 4.43
C LEU A 47 16.18 1.14 3.96
N GLU A 48 16.05 2.29 4.62
CA GLU A 48 15.15 3.36 4.21
C GLU A 48 15.92 4.68 4.18
N ALA A 49 15.82 5.40 3.06
CA ALA A 49 16.50 6.68 2.86
C ALA A 49 15.81 7.85 3.58
N GLY A 50 14.65 7.62 4.12
CA GLY A 50 13.88 8.62 4.84
C GLY A 50 13.78 8.32 6.33
N VAL A 51 13.07 9.18 7.04
CA VAL A 51 12.98 9.15 8.49
C VAL A 51 12.12 8.01 9.02
N ALA A 52 12.39 7.60 10.26
CA ALA A 52 11.44 6.81 11.04
C ALA A 52 10.16 7.62 11.28
N ASN A 53 8.99 6.97 11.11
CA ASN A 53 7.69 7.63 11.23
C ASN A 53 6.89 7.22 12.49
N SER A 54 7.46 6.36 13.33
CA SER A 54 6.77 5.79 14.50
C SER A 54 6.16 6.83 15.44
N ASN A 55 6.81 7.99 15.56
CA ASN A 55 6.37 9.11 16.41
C ASN A 55 5.87 10.31 15.62
N LEU A 56 5.75 10.22 14.30
CA LEU A 56 5.30 11.32 13.48
C LEU A 56 3.76 11.43 13.50
N PHE A 57 3.26 12.36 14.28
CA PHE A 57 1.82 12.59 14.46
C PHE A 57 1.07 12.74 13.12
N TRP A 58 1.62 13.55 12.20
CA TRP A 58 0.98 13.82 10.90
C TRP A 58 0.87 12.58 10.00
N SER A 59 1.75 11.60 10.13
CA SER A 59 1.64 10.35 9.36
C SER A 59 0.51 9.43 9.84
N ARG A 60 -0.02 9.67 11.05
CA ARG A 60 -1.11 8.88 11.65
C ARG A 60 -2.49 9.47 11.36
N ILE A 61 -2.56 10.77 11.15
CA ILE A 61 -3.82 11.48 10.94
C ILE A 61 -4.12 11.54 9.43
N PRO A 62 -5.35 11.17 8.97
CA PRO A 62 -5.73 11.27 7.58
C PRO A 62 -5.48 12.64 6.96
N ALA A 63 -5.88 13.72 7.63
CA ALA A 63 -5.65 15.10 7.19
C ALA A 63 -4.18 15.52 7.17
N GLY A 64 -3.29 14.73 7.79
CA GLY A 64 -1.85 15.00 7.84
C GLY A 64 -1.16 14.98 6.48
N VAL A 65 -1.79 14.40 5.45
CA VAL A 65 -1.26 14.39 4.08
C VAL A 65 -0.86 15.80 3.62
N GLY A 66 -1.66 16.83 3.90
CA GLY A 66 -1.37 18.22 3.54
C GLY A 66 -0.16 18.84 4.25
N LYS A 67 0.38 18.20 5.29
CA LYS A 67 1.60 18.60 5.98
C LYS A 67 2.84 17.81 5.55
N LEU A 68 2.62 16.70 4.88
CA LEU A 68 3.69 15.77 4.50
C LEU A 68 4.02 15.86 3.01
N ILE A 69 2.99 16.11 2.16
CA ILE A 69 3.09 15.96 0.72
C ILE A 69 4.03 17.00 0.09
N ASP A 70 4.08 18.21 0.64
CA ASP A 70 4.93 19.30 0.12
C ASP A 70 6.25 19.45 0.90
N ASN A 71 6.52 18.53 1.83
CA ASN A 71 7.69 18.64 2.69
C ASN A 71 8.81 17.69 2.22
N PRO A 72 9.96 18.23 1.73
CA PRO A 72 11.06 17.43 1.20
C PRO A 72 11.73 16.51 2.23
N LYS A 73 11.47 16.70 3.52
CA LYS A 73 11.89 15.75 4.55
C LYS A 73 11.13 14.42 4.46
N TYR A 74 9.87 14.45 4.00
CA TYR A 74 8.95 13.32 3.99
C TYR A 74 8.53 12.89 2.59
N ASN A 75 8.88 13.69 1.58
CA ASN A 75 8.55 13.46 0.18
C ASN A 75 9.80 13.65 -0.68
N TRP A 76 10.00 12.80 -1.69
CA TRP A 76 11.06 12.95 -2.68
C TRP A 76 10.85 14.15 -3.60
N CYS A 77 9.64 14.69 -3.66
CA CYS A 77 9.26 15.86 -4.48
C CYS A 77 9.63 15.68 -5.96
N TYR A 78 9.38 14.49 -6.51
CA TYR A 78 9.58 14.27 -7.94
C TYR A 78 8.55 15.04 -8.77
N SER A 79 8.93 15.41 -9.98
CA SER A 79 8.03 15.92 -11.00
C SER A 79 8.27 15.23 -12.33
N CYS A 80 7.21 15.09 -13.14
CA CYS A 80 7.31 14.56 -14.49
C CYS A 80 8.03 15.55 -15.40
N GLU A 81 8.69 15.04 -16.44
CA GLU A 81 9.12 15.87 -17.53
C GLU A 81 7.90 16.46 -18.27
N PRO A 82 8.02 17.69 -18.84
CA PRO A 82 6.97 18.26 -19.65
C PRO A 82 6.62 17.39 -20.87
N ASP A 83 5.34 17.30 -21.18
CA ASP A 83 4.81 16.50 -22.27
C ASP A 83 3.67 17.24 -22.98
N GLU A 84 3.47 17.00 -24.28
CA GLU A 84 2.42 17.62 -25.07
C GLU A 84 1.02 17.27 -24.55
N GLY A 85 0.79 16.01 -24.14
CA GLY A 85 -0.47 15.55 -23.55
C GLY A 85 -0.84 16.26 -22.25
N THR A 86 0.15 16.81 -21.55
CA THR A 86 -0.06 17.60 -20.31
C THR A 86 -0.03 19.12 -20.57
N GLY A 87 0.04 19.57 -21.83
CA GLY A 87 0.19 20.97 -22.18
C GLY A 87 1.50 21.56 -21.66
N GLN A 88 2.59 20.82 -21.75
CA GLN A 88 3.94 21.17 -21.31
C GLN A 88 4.05 21.47 -19.80
N ARG A 89 3.11 20.96 -19.00
CA ARG A 89 3.16 21.14 -17.54
C ARG A 89 4.05 20.10 -16.87
N ARG A 90 4.80 20.52 -15.88
CA ARG A 90 5.44 19.60 -14.93
C ARG A 90 4.40 19.19 -13.90
N ILE A 91 4.11 17.90 -13.82
CA ILE A 91 3.15 17.35 -12.86
C ILE A 91 3.92 16.80 -11.68
N GLU A 92 3.58 17.25 -10.50
CA GLU A 92 4.10 16.75 -9.22
C GLU A 92 3.78 15.27 -9.03
N VAL A 93 4.80 14.49 -8.65
CA VAL A 93 4.67 13.05 -8.39
C VAL A 93 5.16 12.74 -6.97
N PRO A 94 4.35 12.98 -5.96
CA PRO A 94 4.73 12.75 -4.58
C PRO A 94 5.10 11.27 -4.33
N ARG A 95 6.22 11.06 -3.64
CA ARG A 95 6.68 9.75 -3.17
C ARG A 95 7.19 9.87 -1.75
N GLY A 96 6.66 9.07 -0.83
CA GLY A 96 7.05 9.10 0.56
C GLY A 96 8.52 8.75 0.77
N LYS A 97 9.21 9.56 1.58
CA LYS A 97 10.59 9.38 2.02
C LYS A 97 10.60 9.14 3.53
N MET A 98 10.12 7.99 3.92
CA MET A 98 10.00 7.55 5.32
C MET A 98 9.56 6.08 5.37
N LEU A 99 9.61 5.47 6.56
CA LEU A 99 9.04 4.14 6.76
C LEU A 99 7.58 4.08 6.30
N GLY A 100 7.24 3.05 5.53
CA GLY A 100 5.95 2.90 4.86
C GLY A 100 5.87 3.62 3.51
N GLY A 101 6.86 4.44 3.16
CA GLY A 101 6.93 5.15 1.88
C GLY A 101 5.66 5.91 1.56
N SER A 102 5.16 5.80 0.33
CA SER A 102 3.95 6.50 -0.11
C SER A 102 2.68 6.08 0.62
N SER A 103 2.62 4.89 1.24
CA SER A 103 1.48 4.53 2.09
C SER A 103 1.36 5.42 3.34
N SER A 104 2.44 6.09 3.72
CA SER A 104 2.47 7.03 4.85
C SER A 104 2.02 8.44 4.49
N ILE A 105 1.93 8.78 3.18
CA ILE A 105 1.56 10.12 2.69
C ILE A 105 0.42 10.14 1.65
N ASN A 106 -0.11 8.98 1.23
CA ASN A 106 -1.17 8.88 0.24
C ASN A 106 -2.56 9.30 0.79
N GLY A 107 -3.57 9.34 -0.09
CA GLY A 107 -4.97 9.61 0.27
C GLY A 107 -5.72 8.42 0.89
N MET A 108 -5.05 7.28 1.14
CA MET A 108 -5.59 6.08 1.81
C MET A 108 -6.71 5.35 1.05
N VAL A 109 -7.08 5.78 -0.13
CA VAL A 109 -8.08 5.06 -0.93
C VAL A 109 -7.60 3.64 -1.19
N PHE A 110 -8.47 2.67 -0.91
CA PHE A 110 -8.21 1.26 -1.17
C PHE A 110 -9.03 0.80 -2.37
N THR A 111 -8.34 0.44 -3.43
CA THR A 111 -8.94 -0.13 -4.63
C THR A 111 -8.02 -1.19 -5.22
N ARG A 112 -8.60 -2.24 -5.79
CA ARG A 112 -7.90 -3.28 -6.55
C ARG A 112 -8.05 -2.99 -8.05
N GLY A 113 -7.20 -3.58 -8.88
CA GLY A 113 -7.46 -3.69 -10.31
C GLY A 113 -8.66 -4.61 -10.58
N GLN A 114 -9.23 -4.53 -11.77
CA GLN A 114 -10.27 -5.44 -12.24
C GLN A 114 -9.68 -6.83 -12.49
N ALA A 115 -10.51 -7.86 -12.49
CA ALA A 115 -10.06 -9.22 -12.81
C ALA A 115 -9.38 -9.28 -14.18
N GLU A 116 -9.94 -8.57 -15.14
CA GLU A 116 -9.46 -8.47 -16.52
C GLU A 116 -8.05 -7.88 -16.63
N ASP A 117 -7.66 -6.95 -15.75
CA ASP A 117 -6.32 -6.36 -15.72
C ASP A 117 -5.26 -7.44 -15.46
N TYR A 118 -5.50 -8.29 -14.46
CA TYR A 118 -4.59 -9.38 -14.09
C TYR A 118 -4.61 -10.52 -15.10
N ASP A 119 -5.79 -10.88 -15.59
CA ASP A 119 -5.94 -11.92 -16.61
C ASP A 119 -5.24 -11.51 -17.91
N HIS A 120 -5.28 -10.22 -18.25
CA HIS A 120 -4.51 -9.67 -19.37
C HIS A 120 -2.99 -9.79 -19.12
N TRP A 121 -2.51 -9.53 -17.93
CA TRP A 121 -1.10 -9.75 -17.62
C TRP A 121 -0.70 -11.21 -17.80
N ALA A 122 -1.52 -12.15 -17.35
CA ALA A 122 -1.26 -13.57 -17.55
C ALA A 122 -1.23 -13.94 -19.04
N GLN A 123 -2.15 -13.39 -19.86
CA GLN A 123 -2.19 -13.58 -21.33
C GLN A 123 -0.93 -13.05 -22.01
N LEU A 124 -0.34 -11.96 -21.50
CA LEU A 124 0.94 -11.43 -21.99
C LEU A 124 2.16 -12.30 -21.61
N GLY A 125 1.94 -13.45 -20.97
CA GLY A 125 2.98 -14.41 -20.63
C GLY A 125 3.44 -14.37 -19.18
N ASN A 126 2.85 -13.52 -18.32
CA ASN A 126 3.18 -13.44 -16.90
C ASN A 126 2.43 -14.54 -16.12
N LYS A 127 2.95 -15.76 -16.17
CA LYS A 127 2.36 -16.90 -15.46
C LYS A 127 2.29 -16.66 -13.95
N GLY A 128 1.17 -17.02 -13.33
CA GLY A 128 0.94 -16.79 -11.90
C GLY A 128 0.44 -15.37 -11.57
N TRP A 129 0.02 -14.60 -12.57
CA TRP A 129 -0.52 -13.25 -12.42
C TRP A 129 -1.98 -13.11 -12.88
N SER A 130 -2.69 -14.21 -13.15
CA SER A 130 -4.13 -14.14 -13.37
C SER A 130 -4.85 -13.66 -12.09
N PHE A 131 -6.08 -13.18 -12.23
CA PHE A 131 -6.87 -12.77 -11.06
C PHE A 131 -6.98 -13.87 -10.02
N GLN A 132 -7.21 -15.12 -10.45
CA GLN A 132 -7.28 -16.27 -9.56
C GLN A 132 -5.96 -16.54 -8.82
N ASP A 133 -4.81 -16.29 -9.47
CA ASP A 133 -3.51 -16.45 -8.85
C ASP A 133 -3.22 -15.37 -7.79
N VAL A 134 -3.65 -14.11 -8.03
CA VAL A 134 -3.35 -12.98 -7.13
C VAL A 134 -4.41 -12.77 -6.04
N LEU A 135 -5.64 -13.24 -6.24
CA LEU A 135 -6.73 -13.11 -5.28
C LEU A 135 -6.39 -13.62 -3.86
N PRO A 136 -5.74 -14.78 -3.68
CA PRO A 136 -5.34 -15.24 -2.35
C PRO A 136 -4.43 -14.24 -1.61
N TYR A 137 -3.58 -13.52 -2.34
CA TYR A 137 -2.70 -12.50 -1.76
C TYR A 137 -3.45 -11.24 -1.38
N PHE A 138 -4.44 -10.80 -2.16
CA PHE A 138 -5.35 -9.73 -1.78
C PHE A 138 -6.11 -10.06 -0.51
N LYS A 139 -6.67 -11.27 -0.41
CA LYS A 139 -7.37 -11.73 0.79
C LYS A 139 -6.43 -11.84 2.00
N LYS A 140 -5.21 -12.35 1.81
CA LYS A 140 -4.20 -12.44 2.87
C LYS A 140 -3.75 -11.08 3.40
N MET A 141 -3.81 -10.04 2.56
CA MET A 141 -3.38 -8.70 2.91
C MET A 141 -4.42 -7.95 3.73
N GLU A 142 -5.70 -8.03 3.38
CA GLU A 142 -6.74 -7.15 3.90
C GLU A 142 -7.53 -7.73 5.07
N ASN A 143 -8.05 -6.80 5.88
CA ASN A 143 -9.05 -7.06 6.90
C ASN A 143 -10.21 -6.09 6.66
N TYR A 144 -11.29 -6.60 6.06
CA TYR A 144 -12.47 -5.82 5.70
C TYR A 144 -13.74 -6.58 6.06
N ASP A 145 -14.69 -5.93 6.76
CA ASP A 145 -15.90 -6.58 7.26
C ASP A 145 -17.03 -6.70 6.22
N GLY A 146 -16.94 -5.95 5.10
CA GLY A 146 -17.94 -5.96 4.04
C GLY A 146 -17.60 -6.91 2.88
N GLY A 147 -18.51 -6.98 1.90
CA GLY A 147 -18.33 -7.79 0.68
C GLY A 147 -18.40 -9.29 0.90
N SER A 148 -18.14 -10.06 -0.16
CA SER A 148 -18.19 -11.54 -0.15
C SER A 148 -16.89 -12.15 0.39
N ASP A 149 -17.00 -13.19 1.21
CA ASP A 149 -15.85 -13.96 1.70
C ASP A 149 -15.07 -14.67 0.58
N GLU A 150 -15.68 -14.85 -0.58
CA GLU A 150 -14.99 -15.39 -1.75
C GLU A 150 -13.94 -14.43 -2.28
N LEU A 151 -14.21 -13.12 -2.23
CA LEU A 151 -13.38 -12.08 -2.83
C LEU A 151 -12.63 -11.24 -1.81
N ARG A 152 -13.13 -11.11 -0.57
CA ARG A 152 -12.58 -10.22 0.45
C ARG A 152 -11.87 -10.99 1.57
N GLY A 153 -10.81 -10.37 2.11
CA GLY A 153 -10.05 -10.91 3.26
C GLY A 153 -10.57 -10.39 4.60
N ARG A 154 -10.46 -11.22 5.66
CA ARG A 154 -10.97 -10.91 7.00
C ARG A 154 -9.88 -10.75 8.05
N ASP A 155 -8.75 -11.44 7.86
CA ASP A 155 -7.73 -11.61 8.91
C ASP A 155 -6.37 -11.01 8.52
N GLY A 156 -6.32 -10.25 7.42
CA GLY A 156 -5.08 -9.63 6.96
C GLY A 156 -4.63 -8.49 7.89
N PRO A 157 -3.35 -8.14 7.83
CA PRO A 157 -2.81 -7.07 8.69
C PRO A 157 -3.21 -5.66 8.28
N LEU A 158 -3.78 -5.46 7.06
CA LEU A 158 -4.17 -4.16 6.55
C LEU A 158 -5.67 -3.93 6.75
N PRO A 159 -6.11 -3.14 7.74
CA PRO A 159 -7.50 -2.78 7.89
C PRO A 159 -7.99 -1.93 6.73
N VAL A 160 -9.17 -2.29 6.23
CA VAL A 160 -9.92 -1.52 5.24
C VAL A 160 -11.31 -1.22 5.83
N THR A 161 -11.76 0.01 5.72
CA THR A 161 -13.08 0.43 6.22
C THR A 161 -13.78 1.29 5.17
N ASP A 162 -15.09 1.28 5.18
CA ASP A 162 -15.86 2.25 4.40
C ASP A 162 -15.68 3.65 4.98
N SER A 163 -15.53 4.64 4.11
CA SER A 163 -15.47 6.03 4.54
C SER A 163 -16.79 6.42 5.21
N ALA A 164 -16.70 7.10 6.33
CA ALA A 164 -17.88 7.59 7.03
C ALA A 164 -18.67 8.56 6.13
N LYS A 165 -19.99 8.49 6.19
CA LYS A 165 -20.87 9.49 5.58
C LYS A 165 -20.69 10.83 6.28
N LEU A 166 -19.94 11.73 5.67
CA LEU A 166 -19.61 13.04 6.24
C LEU A 166 -20.67 14.10 5.95
N SER A 167 -21.60 13.84 5.00
CA SER A 167 -22.57 14.82 4.58
C SER A 167 -23.85 14.16 4.05
N PRO A 168 -25.05 14.74 4.30
CA PRO A 168 -26.30 14.31 3.66
C PRO A 168 -26.28 14.38 2.13
N LEU A 169 -25.35 15.14 1.54
CA LEU A 169 -25.17 15.22 0.10
C LEU A 169 -24.81 13.87 -0.54
N PHE A 170 -24.19 12.95 0.19
CA PHE A 170 -23.87 11.61 -0.32
C PHE A 170 -25.15 10.83 -0.70
N ASP A 171 -26.17 10.86 0.15
CA ASP A 171 -27.44 10.18 -0.15
C ASP A 171 -28.13 10.80 -1.37
N THR A 172 -28.05 12.12 -1.51
CA THR A 172 -28.56 12.83 -2.67
C THR A 172 -27.77 12.48 -3.93
N LEU A 173 -26.46 12.43 -3.85
CA LEU A 173 -25.60 12.04 -4.97
C LEU A 173 -25.90 10.62 -5.45
N ILE A 174 -26.00 9.65 -4.52
CA ILE A 174 -26.34 8.27 -4.85
C ILE A 174 -27.71 8.19 -5.53
N LYS A 175 -28.74 8.86 -4.97
CA LYS A 175 -30.10 8.90 -5.57
C LYS A 175 -30.09 9.51 -6.97
N SER A 176 -29.39 10.63 -7.15
CA SER A 176 -29.31 11.31 -8.45
C SER A 176 -28.57 10.44 -9.48
N SER A 177 -27.48 9.79 -9.09
CA SER A 177 -26.73 8.89 -9.96
C SER A 177 -27.58 7.69 -10.38
N THR A 178 -28.33 7.10 -9.45
CA THR A 178 -29.23 5.98 -9.73
C THR A 178 -30.36 6.40 -10.67
N ALA A 179 -30.87 7.61 -10.54
CA ALA A 179 -31.93 8.14 -11.41
C ALA A 179 -31.50 8.30 -12.88
N ILE A 180 -30.19 8.43 -13.15
CA ILE A 180 -29.62 8.49 -14.51
C ILE A 180 -29.01 7.16 -14.95
N GLY A 181 -29.28 6.07 -14.24
CA GLY A 181 -28.85 4.71 -14.62
C GLY A 181 -27.49 4.26 -14.06
N ILE A 182 -26.81 5.06 -13.22
CA ILE A 182 -25.59 4.65 -12.55
C ILE A 182 -25.97 3.89 -11.28
N LYS A 183 -25.70 2.58 -11.23
CA LYS A 183 -26.06 1.73 -10.09
C LYS A 183 -25.25 2.08 -8.84
N TYR A 184 -25.86 1.92 -7.67
CA TYR A 184 -25.12 1.92 -6.43
C TYR A 184 -24.33 0.59 -6.30
N ASN A 185 -23.05 0.69 -5.99
CA ASN A 185 -22.17 -0.44 -5.76
C ASN A 185 -21.72 -0.42 -4.29
N ALA A 186 -22.15 -1.41 -3.53
CA ALA A 186 -21.79 -1.51 -2.11
C ALA A 186 -20.33 -1.97 -1.90
N ASP A 187 -19.73 -2.65 -2.89
CA ASP A 187 -18.36 -3.15 -2.82
C ASP A 187 -17.68 -3.15 -4.19
N TYR A 188 -17.06 -2.04 -4.54
CA TYR A 188 -16.33 -1.88 -5.81
C TYR A 188 -15.00 -2.66 -5.88
N ASN A 189 -14.60 -3.33 -4.81
CA ASN A 189 -13.50 -4.30 -4.79
C ASN A 189 -14.01 -5.75 -4.80
N GLY A 190 -15.32 -5.93 -5.04
CA GLY A 190 -15.98 -7.21 -5.21
C GLY A 190 -15.91 -7.73 -6.66
N ALA A 191 -16.98 -8.40 -7.10
CA ALA A 191 -17.08 -8.99 -8.43
C ALA A 191 -17.23 -7.95 -9.56
N ASP A 192 -17.69 -6.76 -9.25
CA ASP A 192 -17.99 -5.70 -10.21
C ASP A 192 -17.52 -4.36 -9.65
N GLN A 193 -16.76 -3.60 -10.45
CA GLN A 193 -16.25 -2.28 -10.05
C GLN A 193 -17.14 -1.12 -10.49
N GLU A 194 -18.06 -1.34 -11.41
CA GLU A 194 -18.86 -0.27 -11.95
C GLU A 194 -19.90 0.26 -10.94
N GLY A 195 -20.15 1.55 -11.00
CA GLY A 195 -21.19 2.21 -10.22
C GLY A 195 -20.68 3.34 -9.34
N ILE A 196 -21.60 3.89 -8.53
CA ILE A 196 -21.28 4.84 -7.48
C ILE A 196 -21.14 4.12 -6.15
N ALA A 197 -20.07 4.36 -5.43
CA ALA A 197 -19.76 3.69 -4.18
C ALA A 197 -19.27 4.67 -3.11
N MET A 198 -19.35 4.26 -1.86
CA MET A 198 -18.58 4.89 -0.79
C MET A 198 -17.13 4.44 -0.90
N THR A 199 -16.19 5.37 -0.75
CA THR A 199 -14.77 5.07 -0.83
C THR A 199 -14.35 4.16 0.32
N GLN A 200 -13.70 3.06 0.00
CA GLN A 200 -13.01 2.23 0.99
C GLN A 200 -11.62 2.80 1.27
N ALA A 201 -11.19 2.75 2.51
CA ALA A 201 -9.96 3.40 2.93
C ALA A 201 -9.16 2.57 3.93
N THR A 202 -7.83 2.69 3.87
CA THR A 202 -6.90 2.12 4.84
C THR A 202 -6.85 3.00 6.10
N ILE A 203 -7.99 3.11 6.79
CA ILE A 203 -8.17 3.89 8.01
C ILE A 203 -8.81 2.98 9.06
N LEU A 204 -8.29 3.00 10.28
CA LEU A 204 -8.89 2.32 11.41
C LEU A 204 -8.94 3.25 12.62
N LYS A 205 -10.11 3.41 13.24
CA LYS A 205 -10.32 4.29 14.41
C LYS A 205 -9.78 5.70 14.19
N GLY A 206 -10.05 6.26 12.99
CA GLY A 206 -9.62 7.60 12.60
C GLY A 206 -8.12 7.76 12.33
N ARG A 207 -7.38 6.67 12.21
CA ARG A 207 -5.92 6.70 11.97
C ARG A 207 -5.56 5.97 10.69
N ARG A 208 -4.64 6.57 9.92
CA ARG A 208 -3.99 5.94 8.75
C ARG A 208 -3.39 4.59 9.13
N GLN A 209 -3.59 3.62 8.27
CA GLN A 209 -2.97 2.30 8.31
C GLN A 209 -1.95 2.18 7.17
N SER A 210 -0.74 2.69 7.39
CA SER A 210 0.35 2.51 6.43
C SER A 210 0.97 1.12 6.57
N THR A 211 1.71 0.69 5.55
CA THR A 211 2.43 -0.60 5.60
C THR A 211 3.50 -0.62 6.70
N ALA A 212 4.05 0.55 7.09
CA ALA A 212 4.89 0.62 8.26
C ALA A 212 4.15 0.14 9.51
N TYR A 213 2.92 0.62 9.75
CA TYR A 213 2.15 0.23 10.94
C TYR A 213 1.61 -1.19 10.87
N CYS A 214 1.17 -1.61 9.68
CA CYS A 214 0.53 -2.91 9.51
C CYS A 214 1.52 -4.07 9.42
N TYR A 215 2.71 -3.83 8.91
CA TYR A 215 3.69 -4.88 8.64
C TYR A 215 5.02 -4.67 9.36
N LEU A 216 5.62 -3.49 9.21
CA LEU A 216 7.01 -3.30 9.68
C LEU A 216 7.08 -3.17 11.21
N GLU A 217 6.25 -2.34 11.83
CA GLU A 217 6.28 -2.13 13.28
C GLU A 217 6.07 -3.43 14.09
N PRO A 218 5.13 -4.32 13.73
CA PRO A 218 5.00 -5.60 14.41
C PRO A 218 6.22 -6.52 14.25
N ALA A 219 6.97 -6.36 13.15
CA ALA A 219 8.13 -7.20 12.86
C ALA A 219 9.44 -6.69 13.49
N LYS A 220 9.54 -5.40 13.82
CA LYS A 220 10.77 -4.77 14.35
C LYS A 220 11.33 -5.41 15.61
N ALA A 221 10.50 -6.05 16.43
CA ALA A 221 10.95 -6.75 17.62
C ALA A 221 11.64 -8.08 17.33
N ARG A 222 11.63 -8.56 16.10
CA ARG A 222 12.27 -9.82 15.72
C ARG A 222 13.78 -9.68 15.68
N PRO A 223 14.55 -10.60 16.32
CA PRO A 223 16.02 -10.50 16.41
C PRO A 223 16.72 -10.65 15.05
N ASN A 224 16.04 -11.23 14.07
CA ASN A 224 16.54 -11.46 12.72
C ASN A 224 16.14 -10.39 11.69
N LEU A 225 15.53 -9.27 12.15
CA LEU A 225 15.21 -8.11 11.30
C LEU A 225 15.93 -6.86 11.81
N THR A 226 16.77 -6.28 10.96
CA THR A 226 17.40 -4.98 11.20
C THR A 226 16.76 -3.94 10.27
N VAL A 227 16.31 -2.81 10.80
CA VAL A 227 15.77 -1.70 10.02
C VAL A 227 16.64 -0.46 10.29
N LEU A 228 17.23 0.08 9.23
CA LEU A 228 18.04 1.30 9.29
C LEU A 228 17.34 2.41 8.51
N THR A 229 17.32 3.61 9.06
CA THR A 229 16.74 4.84 8.48
C THR A 229 17.79 5.94 8.47
N ASP A 230 17.64 6.97 7.60
CA ASP A 230 18.46 8.20 7.47
C ASP A 230 19.85 8.00 6.84
#